data_d67d42f9771c093020181ed0bccc1acc
#
_entry.id   d67d42f9771c093020181ed0bccc1acc
#
_cell.length_a   1.000
_cell.length_b   1.000
_cell.length_c   1.000
_cell.angle_alpha   90.00
_cell.angle_beta   90.00
_cell.angle_gamma   90.00
#
_symmetry.space_group_name_H-M   'P 1'
#
loop_
_entity.id
_entity.type
_entity.pdbx_description
1 polymer ?
#
loop_
_entity_poly.entity_id
_entity_poly.type
_entity_poly.pdbx_seq_one_letter_code
_entity_poly.pdbx_strand_id
1 'polypeptide(L)'
;MPSAPPEPGSDPAADRRRLLGAFLRRHRERMTPAEAGIQSGSARRRTPGLRREELAQLCGISPTWYTWLEQGREVSVSAAALARLAEALQLTAAERTYLFELTRRRDPNAPAGGSADKPPAALLAALKSMTAPAYLLDRLWTAVGWNPAAQRLFGGWLGAGEDGRERNLLRYVFLDPAARTFILDWENRARRLLAEFRADTARLQDDPGVGPSVSALVEGLRQQSPLFARLWDDHGVLEREGGLRRFAHPLDGLLTLEQVTLRPGGRSGYTLVMLVDPPVTA
;
A
#
# COMPACT_ATOMS: atom_id res chain seq x y z
N MET A 1 22.76 36.81 23.76
CA MET A 1 22.92 36.46 22.36
C MET A 1 21.59 35.92 21.89
N PRO A 2 20.83 36.56 21.00
CA PRO A 2 19.59 36.02 20.49
C PRO A 2 19.89 34.89 19.50
N SER A 3 19.23 33.78 19.71
CA SER A 3 19.26 32.57 18.85
C SER A 3 18.76 32.95 17.46
N ALA A 4 19.51 32.54 16.46
CA ALA A 4 19.13 32.74 15.06
C ALA A 4 17.79 32.04 14.75
N PRO A 5 16.93 32.64 13.92
CA PRO A 5 15.68 32.00 13.54
C PRO A 5 15.97 30.73 12.70
N PRO A 6 15.14 29.68 12.81
CA PRO A 6 15.29 28.47 11.99
C PRO A 6 15.15 28.84 10.52
N GLU A 7 16.02 28.27 9.68
CA GLU A 7 15.98 28.37 8.23
C GLU A 7 14.58 28.01 7.71
N PRO A 8 14.03 28.71 6.70
CA PRO A 8 12.72 28.40 6.14
C PRO A 8 12.75 26.99 5.55
N GLY A 9 11.96 26.08 6.13
CA GLY A 9 11.84 24.69 5.72
C GLY A 9 11.56 24.59 4.24
N SER A 10 12.38 23.83 3.51
CA SER A 10 12.18 23.53 2.08
C SER A 10 10.80 22.92 1.90
N ASP A 11 10.03 23.41 0.91
CA ASP A 11 8.75 22.80 0.53
C ASP A 11 8.97 21.33 0.10
N PRO A 12 8.47 20.36 0.86
CA PRO A 12 8.69 18.94 0.54
C PRO A 12 8.15 18.54 -0.85
N ALA A 13 7.20 19.31 -1.39
CA ALA A 13 6.68 19.11 -2.73
C ALA A 13 7.65 19.63 -3.79
N ALA A 14 8.27 20.76 -3.55
CA ALA A 14 9.31 21.31 -4.44
C ALA A 14 10.54 20.41 -4.47
N ASP A 15 10.95 19.87 -3.31
CA ASP A 15 12.07 18.92 -3.23
C ASP A 15 11.81 17.65 -4.05
N ARG A 16 10.61 17.06 -3.94
CA ARG A 16 10.24 15.90 -4.76
C ARG A 16 10.23 16.21 -6.25
N ARG A 17 9.74 17.40 -6.66
CA ARG A 17 9.77 17.82 -8.07
C ARG A 17 11.21 17.95 -8.59
N ARG A 18 12.11 18.50 -7.78
CA ARG A 18 13.55 18.60 -8.12
C ARG A 18 14.19 17.20 -8.26
N LEU A 19 13.90 16.29 -7.33
CA LEU A 19 14.38 14.91 -7.38
C LEU A 19 13.86 14.17 -8.61
N LEU A 20 12.59 14.33 -8.96
CA LEU A 20 11.98 13.78 -10.16
C LEU A 20 12.69 14.28 -11.42
N GLY A 21 12.89 15.61 -11.53
CA GLY A 21 13.58 16.21 -12.66
C GLY A 21 15.02 15.73 -12.82
N ALA A 22 15.77 15.67 -11.72
CA ALA A 22 17.14 15.16 -11.71
C ALA A 22 17.22 13.67 -12.09
N PHE A 23 16.28 12.85 -11.60
CA PHE A 23 16.15 11.44 -11.91
C PHE A 23 15.91 11.22 -13.42
N LEU A 24 14.91 11.88 -13.99
CA LEU A 24 14.57 11.78 -15.41
C LEU A 24 15.73 12.26 -16.30
N ARG A 25 16.35 13.39 -15.95
CA ARG A 25 17.50 13.93 -16.67
C ARG A 25 18.66 12.94 -16.70
N ARG A 26 19.02 12.34 -15.55
CA ARG A 26 20.11 11.37 -15.46
C ARG A 26 19.87 10.15 -16.36
N HIS A 27 18.65 9.60 -16.36
CA HIS A 27 18.32 8.44 -17.20
C HIS A 27 18.31 8.80 -18.68
N ARG A 28 17.79 9.95 -19.07
CA ARG A 28 17.82 10.45 -20.45
C ARG A 28 19.28 10.65 -20.96
N GLU A 29 20.12 11.24 -20.13
CA GLU A 29 21.52 11.53 -20.50
C GLU A 29 22.37 10.24 -20.61
N ARG A 30 21.98 9.18 -19.90
CA ARG A 30 22.65 7.88 -19.95
C ARG A 30 22.22 7.03 -21.16
N MET A 31 20.99 7.16 -21.61
CA MET A 31 20.44 6.35 -22.70
C MET A 31 20.92 6.85 -24.05
N THR A 32 21.54 5.98 -24.83
CA THR A 32 21.97 6.30 -26.18
C THR A 32 20.79 6.24 -27.16
N PRO A 33 20.85 6.96 -28.27
CA PRO A 33 19.81 6.90 -29.32
C PRO A 33 19.64 5.51 -29.92
N ALA A 34 20.72 4.76 -30.03
CA ALA A 34 20.68 3.39 -30.55
C ALA A 34 19.89 2.45 -29.63
N GLU A 35 20.08 2.55 -28.30
CA GLU A 35 19.29 1.80 -27.31
C GLU A 35 17.81 2.20 -27.36
N ALA A 36 17.51 3.46 -27.67
CA ALA A 36 16.15 3.95 -27.82
C ALA A 36 15.53 3.66 -29.20
N GLY A 37 16.21 2.93 -30.08
CA GLY A 37 15.73 2.60 -31.42
C GLY A 37 15.76 3.79 -32.41
N ILE A 38 16.45 4.87 -32.09
CA ILE A 38 16.56 6.05 -32.96
C ILE A 38 17.77 5.86 -33.87
N GLN A 39 17.52 5.83 -35.18
CA GLN A 39 18.59 5.84 -36.17
C GLN A 39 19.29 7.20 -36.15
N SER A 40 20.53 7.22 -35.67
CA SER A 40 21.33 8.44 -35.65
C SER A 40 21.79 8.76 -37.06
N GLY A 41 21.27 9.81 -37.68
CA GLY A 41 21.87 10.40 -38.85
C GLY A 41 23.31 10.86 -38.50
N SER A 42 24.23 10.89 -39.48
CA SER A 42 25.66 11.14 -39.38
C SER A 42 26.11 12.50 -38.80
N ALA A 43 25.18 13.28 -38.24
CA ALA A 43 25.49 14.57 -37.64
C ALA A 43 26.19 14.41 -36.29
N ARG A 44 27.37 15.03 -36.15
CA ARG A 44 28.20 15.06 -34.93
C ARG A 44 27.37 15.53 -33.73
N ARG A 45 26.96 14.59 -32.87
CA ARG A 45 26.19 14.88 -31.65
C ARG A 45 27.07 15.55 -30.60
N ARG A 46 26.53 16.64 -29.99
CA ARG A 46 27.16 17.32 -28.85
C ARG A 46 26.85 16.66 -27.51
N THR A 47 25.80 15.85 -27.44
CA THR A 47 25.36 15.15 -26.23
C THR A 47 25.40 13.65 -26.45
N PRO A 48 25.98 12.86 -25.54
CA PRO A 48 26.08 11.40 -25.69
C PRO A 48 24.74 10.70 -25.52
N GLY A 49 23.79 11.29 -24.76
CA GLY A 49 22.47 10.71 -24.48
C GLY A 49 21.35 11.24 -25.38
N LEU A 50 20.12 10.86 -25.05
CA LEU A 50 18.91 11.36 -25.75
C LEU A 50 18.74 12.86 -25.56
N ARG A 51 18.30 13.55 -26.63
CA ARG A 51 17.80 14.92 -26.52
C ARG A 51 16.40 14.94 -25.89
N ARG A 52 16.00 16.07 -25.30
CA ARG A 52 14.66 16.23 -24.72
C ARG A 52 13.55 15.99 -25.75
N GLU A 53 13.77 16.52 -26.96
CA GLU A 53 12.82 16.40 -28.08
C GLU A 53 12.68 14.92 -28.52
N GLU A 54 13.78 14.17 -28.54
CA GLU A 54 13.82 12.75 -28.93
C GLU A 54 13.03 11.92 -27.91
N LEU A 55 13.28 12.12 -26.62
CA LEU A 55 12.55 11.40 -25.57
C LEU A 55 11.06 11.81 -25.55
N ALA A 56 10.77 13.09 -25.71
CA ALA A 56 9.39 13.58 -25.77
C ALA A 56 8.61 12.95 -26.93
N GLN A 57 9.25 12.84 -28.10
CA GLN A 57 8.68 12.19 -29.29
C GLN A 57 8.43 10.69 -29.03
N LEU A 58 9.37 9.96 -28.45
CA LEU A 58 9.21 8.54 -28.10
C LEU A 58 8.04 8.31 -27.14
N CYS A 59 7.85 9.24 -26.21
CA CYS A 59 6.80 9.14 -25.21
C CYS A 59 5.45 9.73 -25.67
N GLY A 60 5.37 10.35 -26.87
CA GLY A 60 4.17 11.05 -27.34
C GLY A 60 3.73 12.18 -26.39
N ILE A 61 4.70 12.97 -25.92
CA ILE A 61 4.48 14.13 -25.02
C ILE A 61 5.10 15.39 -25.59
N SER A 62 4.65 16.56 -25.11
CA SER A 62 5.21 17.84 -25.53
C SER A 62 6.66 18.00 -25.04
N PRO A 63 7.64 18.40 -25.91
CA PRO A 63 9.00 18.71 -25.50
C PRO A 63 9.08 19.81 -24.43
N THR A 64 8.21 20.81 -24.53
CA THR A 64 8.10 21.90 -23.56
C THR A 64 7.66 21.36 -22.20
N TRP A 65 6.62 20.52 -22.18
CA TRP A 65 6.13 19.89 -20.96
C TRP A 65 7.21 19.01 -20.31
N TYR A 66 7.92 18.19 -21.11
CA TYR A 66 9.02 17.38 -20.59
C TYR A 66 10.15 18.24 -20.01
N THR A 67 10.48 19.36 -20.67
CA THR A 67 11.48 20.31 -20.18
C THR A 67 11.09 20.88 -18.81
N TRP A 68 9.83 21.24 -18.61
CA TRP A 68 9.34 21.74 -17.32
C TRP A 68 9.40 20.66 -16.24
N LEU A 69 9.06 19.42 -16.58
CA LEU A 69 9.16 18.28 -15.69
C LEU A 69 10.61 18.04 -15.24
N GLU A 70 11.56 18.06 -16.19
CA GLU A 70 12.99 17.88 -15.92
C GLU A 70 13.57 19.05 -15.08
N GLN A 71 13.00 20.26 -15.22
CA GLN A 71 13.37 21.43 -14.42
C GLN A 71 12.72 21.44 -13.02
N GLY A 72 11.89 20.47 -12.67
CA GLY A 72 11.20 20.41 -11.39
C GLY A 72 10.08 21.45 -11.24
N ARG A 73 9.57 22.01 -12.34
CA ARG A 73 8.44 22.93 -12.31
C ARG A 73 7.16 22.19 -11.91
N GLU A 74 6.20 22.96 -11.43
CA GLU A 74 4.88 22.42 -11.12
C GLU A 74 4.11 22.14 -12.42
N VAL A 75 3.98 20.85 -12.74
CA VAL A 75 3.23 20.38 -13.89
C VAL A 75 2.38 19.18 -13.49
N SER A 76 1.18 19.09 -14.07
CA SER A 76 0.36 17.90 -13.89
C SER A 76 0.94 16.73 -14.66
N VAL A 77 1.19 15.61 -13.98
CA VAL A 77 1.77 14.39 -14.54
C VAL A 77 0.76 13.26 -14.43
N SER A 78 0.37 12.68 -15.57
CA SER A 78 -0.51 11.51 -15.58
C SER A 78 0.29 10.21 -15.38
N ALA A 79 -0.34 9.21 -14.76
CA ALA A 79 0.27 7.89 -14.59
C ALA A 79 0.65 7.25 -15.95
N ALA A 80 -0.17 7.45 -16.97
CA ALA A 80 0.11 6.98 -18.34
C ALA A 80 1.36 7.62 -18.95
N ALA A 81 1.57 8.94 -18.74
CA ALA A 81 2.78 9.61 -19.22
C ALA A 81 4.04 9.10 -18.51
N LEU A 82 3.96 8.86 -17.18
CA LEU A 82 5.06 8.26 -16.42
C LEU A 82 5.37 6.85 -16.88
N ALA A 83 4.35 6.04 -17.19
CA ALA A 83 4.55 4.69 -17.71
C ALA A 83 5.32 4.71 -19.04
N ARG A 84 4.93 5.57 -19.97
CA ARG A 84 5.65 5.73 -21.25
C ARG A 84 7.08 6.23 -21.05
N LEU A 85 7.32 7.16 -20.12
CA LEU A 85 8.67 7.61 -19.77
C LEU A 85 9.51 6.47 -19.21
N ALA A 86 8.93 5.66 -18.32
CA ALA A 86 9.62 4.50 -17.75
C ALA A 86 9.99 3.45 -18.81
N GLU A 87 9.12 3.21 -19.77
CA GLU A 87 9.36 2.30 -20.91
C GLU A 87 10.43 2.86 -21.85
N ALA A 88 10.28 4.11 -22.29
CA ALA A 88 11.24 4.74 -23.20
C ALA A 88 12.63 4.88 -22.60
N LEU A 89 12.73 5.08 -21.29
CA LEU A 89 14.00 5.14 -20.56
C LEU A 89 14.50 3.76 -20.10
N GLN A 90 13.79 2.68 -20.42
CA GLN A 90 14.13 1.30 -20.06
C GLN A 90 14.45 1.16 -18.57
N LEU A 91 13.64 1.79 -17.72
CA LEU A 91 13.85 1.76 -16.27
C LEU A 91 13.70 0.34 -15.72
N THR A 92 14.60 -0.06 -14.85
CA THR A 92 14.45 -1.29 -14.07
C THR A 92 13.21 -1.23 -13.18
N ALA A 93 12.75 -2.36 -12.67
CA ALA A 93 11.59 -2.42 -11.78
C ALA A 93 11.75 -1.52 -10.53
N ALA A 94 12.97 -1.44 -9.97
CA ALA A 94 13.24 -0.56 -8.83
C ALA A 94 13.20 0.93 -9.22
N GLU A 95 13.82 1.31 -10.34
CA GLU A 95 13.83 2.68 -10.87
C GLU A 95 12.42 3.13 -11.26
N ARG A 96 11.63 2.23 -11.85
CA ARG A 96 10.23 2.46 -12.18
C ARG A 96 9.39 2.68 -10.91
N THR A 97 9.59 1.87 -9.88
CA THR A 97 8.92 2.07 -8.58
C THR A 97 9.26 3.44 -8.01
N TYR A 98 10.53 3.81 -7.98
CA TYR A 98 11.00 5.10 -7.48
C TYR A 98 10.39 6.28 -8.24
N LEU A 99 10.27 6.21 -9.57
CA LEU A 99 9.61 7.23 -10.40
C LEU A 99 8.16 7.47 -9.95
N PHE A 100 7.41 6.38 -9.72
CA PHE A 100 6.01 6.48 -9.31
C PHE A 100 5.85 6.94 -7.86
N GLU A 101 6.78 6.59 -6.96
CA GLU A 101 6.81 7.10 -5.57
C GLU A 101 7.05 8.61 -5.51
N LEU A 102 8.03 9.13 -6.29
CA LEU A 102 8.32 10.56 -6.37
C LEU A 102 7.09 11.39 -6.79
N THR A 103 6.26 10.83 -7.65
CA THR A 103 5.06 11.51 -8.16
C THR A 103 3.80 11.19 -7.36
N ARG A 104 3.87 10.31 -6.37
CA ARG A 104 2.69 9.79 -5.63
C ARG A 104 1.60 9.26 -6.56
N ARG A 105 1.99 8.77 -7.73
CA ARG A 105 1.09 8.14 -8.70
C ARG A 105 1.24 6.64 -8.63
N ARG A 106 0.17 5.94 -8.99
CA ARG A 106 0.23 4.49 -9.16
C ARG A 106 0.70 4.16 -10.56
N ASP A 107 1.57 3.16 -10.68
CA ASP A 107 1.98 2.61 -11.96
C ASP A 107 0.82 1.81 -12.60
N PRO A 108 0.29 2.21 -13.77
CA PRO A 108 -0.78 1.49 -14.43
C PRO A 108 -0.34 0.07 -14.91
N ASN A 109 0.96 -0.11 -15.14
CA ASN A 109 1.53 -1.40 -15.55
C ASN A 109 2.14 -2.16 -14.36
N ALA A 110 1.97 -1.66 -13.12
CA ALA A 110 2.23 -2.50 -11.97
C ALA A 110 1.37 -3.75 -12.11
N PRO A 111 1.94 -4.95 -11.91
CA PRO A 111 1.11 -6.13 -11.89
C PRO A 111 -0.09 -5.84 -11.02
N ALA A 112 -1.27 -5.99 -11.58
CA ALA A 112 -2.49 -5.87 -10.83
C ALA A 112 -2.33 -6.87 -9.68
N GLY A 113 -2.07 -6.35 -8.49
CA GLY A 113 -2.04 -7.19 -7.31
C GLY A 113 -3.47 -7.66 -7.12
N GLY A 114 -3.88 -8.59 -7.93
CA GLY A 114 -5.11 -9.34 -7.72
C GLY A 114 -4.99 -10.07 -6.39
N SER A 115 -6.09 -10.34 -5.75
CA SER A 115 -6.18 -11.16 -4.53
C SER A 115 -5.62 -12.59 -4.69
N ALA A 116 -5.04 -12.90 -5.85
CA ALA A 116 -4.53 -14.22 -6.23
C ALA A 116 -3.00 -14.38 -6.12
N ASP A 117 -2.22 -13.32 -5.94
CA ASP A 117 -0.77 -13.48 -5.72
C ASP A 117 -0.54 -14.08 -4.33
N LYS A 118 0.00 -15.29 -4.32
CA LYS A 118 0.41 -15.94 -3.05
C LYS A 118 1.44 -15.07 -2.34
N PRO A 119 1.36 -14.97 -1.00
CA PRO A 119 2.35 -14.22 -0.24
C PRO A 119 3.77 -14.74 -0.55
N PRO A 120 4.77 -13.84 -0.63
CA PRO A 120 6.15 -14.25 -0.82
C PRO A 120 6.57 -15.32 0.21
N ALA A 121 7.25 -16.37 -0.23
CA ALA A 121 7.67 -17.47 0.64
C ALA A 121 8.50 -16.99 1.84
N ALA A 122 9.37 -15.99 1.63
CA ALA A 122 10.15 -15.37 2.69
C ALA A 122 9.27 -14.69 3.76
N LEU A 123 8.17 -14.05 3.35
CA LEU A 123 7.23 -13.42 4.28
C LEU A 123 6.48 -14.47 5.11
N LEU A 124 6.07 -15.57 4.49
CA LEU A 124 5.45 -16.70 5.19
C LEU A 124 6.45 -17.40 6.14
N ALA A 125 7.72 -17.52 5.75
CA ALA A 125 8.76 -18.06 6.61
C ALA A 125 9.01 -17.16 7.83
N ALA A 126 9.11 -15.85 7.64
CA ALA A 126 9.23 -14.87 8.71
C ALA A 126 8.03 -14.95 9.67
N LEU A 127 6.81 -15.03 9.13
CA LEU A 127 5.59 -15.19 9.93
C LEU A 127 5.64 -16.44 10.82
N LYS A 128 6.10 -17.57 10.29
CA LYS A 128 6.21 -18.83 11.03
C LYS A 128 7.27 -18.81 12.13
N SER A 129 8.30 -17.98 12.01
CA SER A 129 9.35 -17.83 13.02
C SER A 129 8.96 -16.95 14.21
N MET A 130 7.83 -16.24 14.12
CA MET A 130 7.33 -15.39 15.20
C MET A 130 6.67 -16.24 16.29
N THR A 131 6.98 -15.93 17.56
CA THR A 131 6.36 -16.58 18.72
C THR A 131 5.06 -15.92 19.15
N ALA A 132 4.97 -14.59 19.02
CA ALA A 132 3.74 -13.85 19.28
C ALA A 132 2.66 -14.18 18.22
N PRO A 133 1.36 -14.13 18.57
CA PRO A 133 0.29 -14.27 17.60
C PRO A 133 0.46 -13.29 16.42
N ALA A 134 0.60 -13.82 15.21
CA ALA A 134 0.82 -13.03 14.02
C ALA A 134 0.08 -13.60 12.82
N TYR A 135 -0.46 -12.69 12.00
CA TYR A 135 -1.18 -13.03 10.77
C TYR A 135 -0.96 -12.00 9.67
N LEU A 136 -1.11 -12.45 8.45
CA LEU A 136 -0.90 -11.67 7.24
C LEU A 136 -2.22 -11.45 6.52
N LEU A 137 -2.58 -10.20 6.31
CA LEU A 137 -3.76 -9.78 5.55
C LEU A 137 -3.39 -9.38 4.13
N ASP A 138 -4.24 -9.71 3.17
CA ASP A 138 -4.21 -9.12 1.82
C ASP A 138 -4.85 -7.73 1.79
N ARG A 139 -5.01 -7.17 0.59
CA ARG A 139 -5.61 -5.84 0.38
C ARG A 139 -7.08 -5.74 0.77
N LEU A 140 -7.79 -6.86 0.76
CA LEU A 140 -9.20 -6.96 1.17
C LEU A 140 -9.37 -7.35 2.63
N TRP A 141 -8.26 -7.40 3.38
CA TRP A 141 -8.21 -7.86 4.75
C TRP A 141 -8.62 -9.33 4.93
N THR A 142 -8.34 -10.15 3.93
CA THR A 142 -8.44 -11.60 4.05
C THR A 142 -7.13 -12.15 4.59
N ALA A 143 -7.19 -13.00 5.61
CA ALA A 143 -6.01 -13.65 6.16
C ALA A 143 -5.48 -14.70 5.18
N VAL A 144 -4.26 -14.47 4.69
CA VAL A 144 -3.58 -15.32 3.70
C VAL A 144 -2.43 -16.12 4.29
N GLY A 145 -2.13 -15.91 5.58
CA GLY A 145 -1.15 -16.66 6.36
C GLY A 145 -1.21 -16.28 7.83
N TRP A 146 -0.90 -17.22 8.72
CA TRP A 146 -0.82 -17.01 10.16
C TRP A 146 0.11 -18.04 10.80
N ASN A 147 0.56 -17.73 12.02
CA ASN A 147 1.35 -18.68 12.80
C ASN A 147 0.47 -19.49 13.79
N PRO A 148 1.01 -20.54 14.42
CA PRO A 148 0.25 -21.36 15.37
C PRO A 148 -0.29 -20.58 16.57
N ALA A 149 0.42 -19.55 17.03
CA ALA A 149 -0.03 -18.71 18.13
C ALA A 149 -1.27 -17.88 17.75
N ALA A 150 -1.32 -17.31 16.53
CA ALA A 150 -2.50 -16.64 16.03
C ALA A 150 -3.67 -17.60 15.79
N GLN A 151 -3.40 -18.82 15.31
CA GLN A 151 -4.41 -19.85 15.16
C GLN A 151 -5.04 -20.24 16.50
N ARG A 152 -4.22 -20.36 17.54
CA ARG A 152 -4.69 -20.63 18.91
C ARG A 152 -5.54 -19.46 19.44
N LEU A 153 -5.07 -18.23 19.31
CA LEU A 153 -5.75 -17.03 19.79
C LEU A 153 -7.10 -16.83 19.09
N PHE A 154 -7.12 -16.96 17.78
CA PHE A 154 -8.30 -16.73 16.93
C PHE A 154 -8.92 -18.04 16.41
N GLY A 155 -9.11 -19.03 17.29
CA GLY A 155 -9.63 -20.33 16.91
C GLY A 155 -10.93 -20.31 16.11
N GLY A 156 -11.82 -19.37 16.41
CA GLY A 156 -13.08 -19.16 15.66
C GLY A 156 -12.89 -18.56 14.26
N TRP A 157 -11.79 -17.83 14.02
CA TRP A 157 -11.52 -17.19 12.73
C TRP A 157 -10.42 -17.90 11.92
N LEU A 158 -9.29 -18.25 12.57
CA LEU A 158 -8.11 -18.85 11.93
C LEU A 158 -7.95 -20.33 12.23
N GLY A 159 -8.91 -20.94 12.94
CA GLY A 159 -8.87 -22.33 13.35
C GLY A 159 -8.81 -23.32 12.20
N ALA A 160 -8.45 -24.55 12.50
CA ALA A 160 -8.37 -25.64 11.56
C ALA A 160 -9.77 -26.03 11.05
N GLY A 161 -10.07 -25.66 9.84
CA GLY A 161 -11.20 -26.12 9.05
C GLY A 161 -10.87 -25.87 7.58
N GLU A 162 -10.84 -26.95 6.78
CA GLU A 162 -10.73 -26.85 5.33
C GLU A 162 -12.06 -26.41 4.68
N ASP A 163 -12.98 -25.91 5.48
CA ASP A 163 -14.39 -25.66 5.12
C ASP A 163 -14.60 -24.54 4.12
N GLY A 164 -13.58 -24.09 3.42
CA GLY A 164 -13.70 -22.99 2.44
C GLY A 164 -14.17 -21.67 3.04
N ARG A 165 -14.16 -21.53 4.37
CA ARG A 165 -14.55 -20.28 5.04
C ARG A 165 -13.64 -19.16 4.61
N GLU A 166 -14.26 -18.13 4.07
CA GLU A 166 -13.59 -16.89 3.75
C GLU A 166 -13.04 -16.24 5.03
N ARG A 167 -11.72 -16.27 5.22
CA ARG A 167 -11.03 -15.73 6.41
C ARG A 167 -10.87 -14.22 6.36
N ASN A 168 -11.91 -13.52 5.92
CA ASN A 168 -11.92 -12.07 5.87
C ASN A 168 -12.17 -11.49 7.27
N LEU A 169 -11.33 -10.55 7.71
CA LEU A 169 -11.40 -9.99 9.05
C LEU A 169 -12.71 -9.22 9.31
N LEU A 170 -13.21 -8.48 8.31
CA LEU A 170 -14.46 -7.74 8.47
C LEU A 170 -15.65 -8.70 8.56
N ARG A 171 -15.67 -9.76 7.75
CA ARG A 171 -16.73 -10.79 7.85
C ARG A 171 -16.72 -11.46 9.22
N TYR A 172 -15.54 -11.82 9.72
CA TYR A 172 -15.42 -12.37 11.07
C TYR A 172 -15.98 -11.41 12.10
N VAL A 173 -15.55 -10.14 12.09
CA VAL A 173 -15.98 -9.17 13.12
C VAL A 173 -17.45 -8.83 13.04
N PHE A 174 -18.03 -8.71 11.85
CA PHE A 174 -19.40 -8.22 11.69
C PHE A 174 -20.46 -9.33 11.56
N LEU A 175 -20.09 -10.52 11.12
CA LEU A 175 -21.03 -11.60 10.83
C LEU A 175 -20.92 -12.79 11.80
N ASP A 176 -19.75 -13.01 12.41
CA ASP A 176 -19.58 -14.13 13.34
C ASP A 176 -20.05 -13.73 14.75
N PRO A 177 -21.07 -14.40 15.31
CA PRO A 177 -21.51 -14.14 16.69
C PRO A 177 -20.42 -14.34 17.74
N ALA A 178 -19.49 -15.27 17.51
CA ALA A 178 -18.38 -15.55 18.45
C ALA A 178 -17.42 -14.36 18.57
N ALA A 179 -17.27 -13.55 17.53
CA ALA A 179 -16.44 -12.35 17.58
C ALA A 179 -16.91 -11.34 18.62
N ARG A 180 -18.24 -11.23 18.84
CA ARG A 180 -18.83 -10.29 19.81
C ARG A 180 -18.55 -10.64 21.26
N THR A 181 -18.43 -11.93 21.57
CA THR A 181 -18.09 -12.40 22.92
C THR A 181 -16.60 -12.46 23.14
N PHE A 182 -15.84 -12.73 22.09
CA PHE A 182 -14.39 -12.85 22.12
C PHE A 182 -13.67 -11.48 22.20
N ILE A 183 -14.10 -10.51 21.41
CA ILE A 183 -13.48 -9.17 21.36
C ILE A 183 -14.16 -8.29 22.42
N LEU A 184 -13.42 -7.92 23.44
CA LEU A 184 -13.92 -6.97 24.43
C LEU A 184 -14.06 -5.58 23.80
N ASP A 185 -15.11 -4.85 24.21
CA ASP A 185 -15.49 -3.57 23.59
C ASP A 185 -15.68 -3.68 22.06
N TRP A 186 -16.38 -4.75 21.65
CA TRP A 186 -16.56 -5.14 20.25
C TRP A 186 -17.10 -4.03 19.36
N GLU A 187 -18.11 -3.23 19.82
CA GLU A 187 -18.68 -2.17 18.99
C GLU A 187 -17.67 -1.07 18.64
N ASN A 188 -16.88 -0.62 19.63
CA ASN A 188 -15.84 0.38 19.40
C ASN A 188 -14.76 -0.19 18.47
N ARG A 189 -14.37 -1.45 18.68
CA ARG A 189 -13.41 -2.13 17.80
C ARG A 189 -13.91 -2.28 16.37
N ALA A 190 -15.19 -2.63 16.19
CA ALA A 190 -15.82 -2.73 14.87
C ALA A 190 -15.81 -1.38 14.13
N ARG A 191 -16.14 -0.28 14.82
CA ARG A 191 -16.08 1.08 14.26
C ARG A 191 -14.67 1.45 13.81
N ARG A 192 -13.66 1.17 14.66
CA ARG A 192 -12.25 1.47 14.34
C ARG A 192 -11.76 0.66 13.16
N LEU A 193 -12.01 -0.65 13.14
CA LEU A 193 -11.64 -1.51 12.02
C LEU A 193 -12.24 -1.02 10.70
N LEU A 194 -13.49 -0.58 10.74
CA LEU A 194 -14.16 -0.06 9.55
C LEU A 194 -13.54 1.26 9.06
N ALA A 195 -13.20 2.17 9.97
CA ALA A 195 -12.51 3.41 9.64
C ALA A 195 -11.11 3.15 9.05
N GLU A 196 -10.36 2.20 9.63
CA GLU A 196 -9.05 1.78 9.12
C GLU A 196 -9.16 1.13 7.74
N PHE A 197 -10.13 0.22 7.53
CA PHE A 197 -10.38 -0.42 6.23
C PHE A 197 -10.74 0.60 5.15
N ARG A 198 -11.60 1.56 5.48
CA ARG A 198 -11.98 2.64 4.57
C ARG A 198 -10.75 3.47 4.15
N ALA A 199 -9.90 3.84 5.09
CA ALA A 199 -8.66 4.57 4.81
C ALA A 199 -7.68 3.77 3.94
N ASP A 200 -7.56 2.47 4.20
CA ASP A 200 -6.68 1.58 3.43
C ASP A 200 -7.19 1.34 2.00
N THR A 201 -8.51 1.27 1.82
CA THR A 201 -9.13 0.97 0.53
C THR A 201 -9.51 2.20 -0.29
N ALA A 202 -9.51 3.40 0.29
CA ALA A 202 -9.87 4.63 -0.42
C ALA A 202 -9.07 4.83 -1.73
N ARG A 203 -7.80 4.43 -1.74
CA ARG A 203 -6.94 4.50 -2.94
C ARG A 203 -7.08 3.31 -3.88
N LEU A 204 -7.78 2.26 -3.45
CA LEU A 204 -7.97 1.04 -4.22
C LEU A 204 -9.30 1.03 -4.98
N GLN A 205 -10.22 1.95 -4.67
CA GLN A 205 -11.53 2.03 -5.31
C GLN A 205 -11.42 2.32 -6.81
N ASP A 206 -10.45 3.15 -7.22
CA ASP A 206 -10.19 3.49 -8.61
C ASP A 206 -9.27 2.47 -9.31
N ASP A 207 -8.87 1.39 -8.62
CA ASP A 207 -8.04 0.34 -9.16
C ASP A 207 -8.89 -0.70 -9.88
N PRO A 208 -8.80 -0.84 -11.23
CA PRO A 208 -9.61 -1.78 -11.99
C PRO A 208 -9.39 -3.25 -11.59
N GLY A 209 -8.24 -3.58 -10.98
CA GLY A 209 -7.94 -4.94 -10.52
C GLY A 209 -8.45 -5.27 -9.11
N VAL A 210 -8.74 -4.26 -8.28
CA VAL A 210 -9.11 -4.49 -6.86
C VAL A 210 -10.41 -3.78 -6.49
N GLY A 211 -10.69 -2.61 -7.08
CA GLY A 211 -11.87 -1.81 -6.79
C GLY A 211 -13.19 -2.57 -6.85
N PRO A 212 -13.44 -3.38 -7.90
CA PRO A 212 -14.65 -4.21 -7.96
C PRO A 212 -14.77 -5.19 -6.79
N SER A 213 -13.65 -5.77 -6.35
CA SER A 213 -13.64 -6.71 -5.20
C SER A 213 -13.89 -6.00 -3.87
N VAL A 214 -13.37 -4.77 -3.70
CA VAL A 214 -13.68 -3.93 -2.53
C VAL A 214 -15.16 -3.61 -2.51
N SER A 215 -15.73 -3.19 -3.64
CA SER A 215 -17.15 -2.86 -3.76
C SER A 215 -18.04 -4.06 -3.46
N ALA A 216 -17.70 -5.23 -3.99
CA ALA A 216 -18.44 -6.48 -3.75
C ALA A 216 -18.40 -6.90 -2.27
N LEU A 217 -17.24 -6.78 -1.60
CA LEU A 217 -17.10 -7.07 -0.18
C LEU A 217 -17.96 -6.12 0.67
N VAL A 218 -17.90 -4.83 0.40
CA VAL A 218 -18.67 -3.80 1.10
C VAL A 218 -20.17 -4.03 0.92
N GLU A 219 -20.61 -4.24 -0.31
CA GLU A 219 -22.04 -4.47 -0.59
C GLU A 219 -22.54 -5.75 0.07
N GLY A 220 -21.78 -6.84 0.00
CA GLY A 220 -22.11 -8.07 0.69
C GLY A 220 -22.21 -7.94 2.21
N LEU A 221 -21.34 -7.12 2.83
CA LEU A 221 -21.41 -6.84 4.26
C LEU A 221 -22.58 -5.91 4.62
N ARG A 222 -22.91 -4.93 3.78
CA ARG A 222 -24.08 -4.06 3.98
C ARG A 222 -25.38 -4.86 3.99
N GLN A 223 -25.53 -5.83 3.10
CA GLN A 223 -26.71 -6.69 3.01
C GLN A 223 -26.84 -7.63 4.22
N GLN A 224 -25.72 -8.12 4.77
CA GLN A 224 -25.70 -9.14 5.82
C GLN A 224 -25.62 -8.57 7.25
N SER A 225 -25.19 -7.31 7.42
CA SER A 225 -25.01 -6.69 8.74
C SER A 225 -25.59 -5.28 8.79
N PRO A 226 -26.76 -5.09 9.44
CA PRO A 226 -27.34 -3.76 9.64
C PRO A 226 -26.41 -2.79 10.39
N LEU A 227 -25.58 -3.31 11.31
CA LEU A 227 -24.59 -2.49 11.99
C LEU A 227 -23.49 -2.03 11.03
N PHE A 228 -22.98 -2.94 10.18
CA PHE A 228 -21.99 -2.55 9.18
C PHE A 228 -22.57 -1.47 8.25
N ALA A 229 -23.79 -1.65 7.72
CA ALA A 229 -24.43 -0.67 6.85
C ALA A 229 -24.51 0.71 7.52
N ARG A 230 -25.02 0.78 8.75
CA ARG A 230 -25.10 2.02 9.52
C ARG A 230 -23.73 2.68 9.72
N LEU A 231 -22.73 1.93 10.16
CA LEU A 231 -21.39 2.46 10.41
C LEU A 231 -20.66 2.85 9.12
N TRP A 232 -20.97 2.18 8.01
CA TRP A 232 -20.43 2.53 6.71
C TRP A 232 -20.97 3.88 6.22
N ASP A 233 -22.25 4.16 6.43
CA ASP A 233 -22.91 5.39 6.01
C ASP A 233 -22.59 6.60 6.94
N ASP A 234 -22.22 6.34 8.20
CA ASP A 234 -21.90 7.38 9.20
C ASP A 234 -20.57 8.12 8.93
N HIS A 235 -19.73 7.61 8.02
CA HIS A 235 -18.45 8.23 7.59
C HIS A 235 -17.53 8.67 8.75
N GLY A 236 -17.70 8.14 9.95
CA GLY A 236 -16.90 8.47 11.12
C GLY A 236 -15.42 8.27 10.85
N VAL A 237 -14.60 9.33 11.04
CA VAL A 237 -13.16 9.28 11.04
C VAL A 237 -12.72 9.16 12.48
N LEU A 238 -12.09 8.05 12.85
CA LEU A 238 -11.46 7.87 14.15
C LEU A 238 -9.94 7.94 13.95
N GLU A 239 -9.26 8.65 14.83
CA GLU A 239 -7.80 8.64 14.87
C GLU A 239 -7.29 7.21 15.07
N ARG A 240 -6.19 6.87 14.37
CA ARG A 240 -5.48 5.60 14.58
C ARG A 240 -4.84 5.64 15.96
N GLU A 241 -5.51 5.10 16.94
CA GLU A 241 -4.87 4.70 18.16
C GLU A 241 -4.28 3.31 17.93
N GLY A 242 -2.96 3.22 17.89
CA GLY A 242 -2.24 1.99 18.25
C GLY A 242 -2.81 1.54 19.59
N GLY A 243 -2.58 0.34 20.06
CA GLY A 243 -2.92 0.15 21.41
C GLY A 243 -3.45 -1.24 21.76
N LEU A 244 -3.84 -1.32 22.99
CA LEU A 244 -4.22 -2.54 23.64
C LEU A 244 -5.45 -3.16 23.00
N ARG A 245 -5.39 -4.47 22.81
CA ARG A 245 -6.47 -5.32 22.34
C ARG A 245 -6.81 -6.30 23.45
N ARG A 246 -8.06 -6.31 23.86
CA ARG A 246 -8.53 -7.18 24.93
C ARG A 246 -9.46 -8.26 24.38
N PHE A 247 -9.19 -9.49 24.79
CA PHE A 247 -9.93 -10.67 24.35
C PHE A 247 -10.40 -11.50 25.54
N ALA A 248 -11.61 -12.03 25.44
CA ALA A 248 -12.11 -13.07 26.36
C ALA A 248 -11.83 -14.43 25.73
N HIS A 249 -10.60 -14.96 25.93
CA HIS A 249 -10.20 -16.23 25.34
C HIS A 249 -10.82 -17.41 26.11
N PRO A 250 -11.44 -18.39 25.44
CA PRO A 250 -12.21 -19.44 26.11
C PRO A 250 -11.34 -20.35 26.99
N LEU A 251 -10.06 -20.47 26.70
CA LEU A 251 -9.12 -21.31 27.47
C LEU A 251 -8.19 -20.50 28.36
N ASP A 252 -7.71 -19.35 27.88
CA ASP A 252 -6.68 -18.57 28.54
C ASP A 252 -7.25 -17.36 29.32
N GLY A 253 -8.58 -17.18 29.34
CA GLY A 253 -9.26 -16.12 30.08
C GLY A 253 -9.11 -14.74 29.42
N LEU A 254 -8.97 -13.68 30.21
CA LEU A 254 -8.83 -12.31 29.73
C LEU A 254 -7.40 -12.06 29.29
N LEU A 255 -7.24 -11.77 28.01
CA LEU A 255 -5.96 -11.43 27.41
C LEU A 255 -5.93 -9.94 27.03
N THR A 256 -4.81 -9.27 27.35
CA THR A 256 -4.54 -7.90 26.91
C THR A 256 -3.24 -7.89 26.14
N LEU A 257 -3.30 -7.56 24.86
CA LEU A 257 -2.16 -7.57 23.94
C LEU A 257 -2.07 -6.23 23.21
N GLU A 258 -0.87 -5.83 22.86
CA GLU A 258 -0.63 -4.64 22.05
C GLU A 258 -0.54 -5.03 20.58
N GLN A 259 -1.28 -4.33 19.72
CA GLN A 259 -1.25 -4.56 18.28
C GLN A 259 -0.12 -3.78 17.62
N VAL A 260 0.75 -4.49 16.93
CA VAL A 260 1.77 -3.96 16.03
C VAL A 260 1.36 -4.28 14.60
N THR A 261 1.31 -3.26 13.75
CA THR A 261 0.96 -3.41 12.34
C THR A 261 2.14 -2.99 11.48
N LEU A 262 2.64 -3.89 10.66
CA LEU A 262 3.77 -3.68 9.75
C LEU A 262 3.31 -3.83 8.31
N ARG A 263 3.80 -2.96 7.44
CA ARG A 263 3.61 -3.07 6.00
C ARG A 263 4.96 -3.43 5.38
N PRO A 264 5.12 -4.67 4.90
CA PRO A 264 6.37 -5.07 4.25
C PRO A 264 6.68 -4.12 3.10
N GLY A 265 7.94 -3.72 2.98
CA GLY A 265 8.42 -2.85 1.91
C GLY A 265 8.19 -3.47 0.53
N GLY A 266 8.03 -2.60 -0.48
CA GLY A 266 7.72 -3.01 -1.84
C GLY A 266 6.21 -3.08 -2.12
N ARG A 267 5.86 -3.64 -3.28
CA ARG A 267 4.48 -3.71 -3.81
C ARG A 267 3.64 -4.85 -3.23
N SER A 268 3.97 -5.39 -2.07
CA SER A 268 3.36 -6.64 -1.61
C SER A 268 1.85 -6.57 -1.39
N GLY A 269 1.30 -5.38 -1.11
CA GLY A 269 -0.14 -5.24 -0.80
C GLY A 269 -0.59 -6.04 0.43
N TYR A 270 0.38 -6.50 1.24
CA TYR A 270 0.14 -7.26 2.45
C TYR A 270 0.34 -6.41 3.70
N THR A 271 -0.40 -6.74 4.74
CA THR A 271 -0.27 -6.15 6.07
C THR A 271 -0.02 -7.26 7.07
N LEU A 272 1.11 -7.21 7.77
CA LEU A 272 1.42 -8.10 8.86
C LEU A 272 0.92 -7.49 10.17
N VAL A 273 0.11 -8.23 10.90
CA VAL A 273 -0.38 -7.86 12.22
C VAL A 273 0.20 -8.81 13.24
N MET A 274 0.78 -8.25 14.31
CA MET A 274 1.28 -8.98 15.47
C MET A 274 0.56 -8.50 16.73
N LEU A 275 0.36 -9.40 17.67
CA LEU A 275 -0.18 -9.10 18.99
C LEU A 275 0.86 -9.51 20.02
N VAL A 276 1.45 -8.52 20.67
CA VAL A 276 2.54 -8.70 21.63
C VAL A 276 2.08 -8.38 23.05
N ASP A 277 2.75 -8.92 24.03
CA ASP A 277 2.51 -8.49 25.41
C ASP A 277 2.83 -7.01 25.56
N PRO A 278 1.97 -6.22 26.24
CA PRO A 278 2.26 -4.82 26.45
C PRO A 278 3.56 -4.66 27.23
N PRO A 279 4.35 -3.60 26.96
CA PRO A 279 5.56 -3.36 27.73
C PRO A 279 5.20 -3.20 29.20
N VAL A 280 5.99 -3.83 30.07
CA VAL A 280 5.86 -3.62 31.51
C VAL A 280 6.22 -2.16 31.77
N THR A 281 5.23 -1.35 32.09
CA THR A 281 5.48 0.02 32.57
C THR A 281 6.20 -0.10 33.93
N ALA A 282 7.48 0.27 33.92
CA ALA A 282 8.31 0.35 35.12
C ALA A 282 7.85 1.49 36.03
#